data_e2fc53ca1991ae7e63ea97b5be4887c9
#
_entry.id   e2fc53ca1991ae7e63ea97b5be4887c9
#
_cell.length_a   1.000
_cell.length_b   1.000
_cell.length_c   1.000
_cell.angle_alpha   90.00
_cell.angle_beta   90.00
_cell.angle_gamma   90.00
#
_symmetry.space_group_name_H-M   'P 1'
#
loop_
_entity.id
_entity.type
_entity.pdbx_description
1 polymer ?
#
loop_
_entity_poly.entity_id
_entity_poly.type
_entity_poly.pdbx_seq_one_letter_code
_entity_poly.pdbx_strand_id
1 'polypeptide(L)'
;MEQTLVLIKPDAVKAHHIGDITKAYEDAGLEIRAMKMMQMTDRIARIHYAEHLAKPFYGELSAFMTSAPLVAMVLAGENAVHASDSPESAAREIHIFFSETEIF
;
A
#
# COMPACT_ATOMS: atom_id res chain seq x y z
N MET A 1 -7.57 -5.01 16.51
CA MET A 1 -7.97 -4.95 15.09
C MET A 1 -6.82 -5.32 14.20
N GLU A 2 -7.10 -6.07 13.17
CA GLU A 2 -6.10 -6.38 12.16
C GLU A 2 -5.82 -5.14 11.32
N GLN A 3 -4.57 -4.98 10.90
CA GLN A 3 -4.15 -3.90 10.03
C GLN A 3 -3.52 -4.44 8.76
N THR A 4 -3.66 -3.69 7.68
CA THR A 4 -3.03 -4.02 6.40
C THR A 4 -2.58 -2.76 5.68
N LEU A 5 -1.59 -2.92 4.80
CA LEU A 5 -1.16 -1.87 3.90
C LEU A 5 -1.94 -1.98 2.60
N VAL A 6 -2.42 -0.85 2.10
CA VAL A 6 -3.03 -0.75 0.78
C VAL A 6 -2.34 0.36 0.02
N LEU A 7 -2.01 0.08 -1.23
CA LEU A 7 -1.44 1.08 -2.14
C LEU A 7 -2.46 1.39 -3.23
N ILE A 8 -2.81 2.66 -3.37
CA ILE A 8 -3.53 3.14 -4.54
C ILE A 8 -2.48 3.46 -5.59
N LYS A 9 -2.43 2.64 -6.63
CA LYS A 9 -1.34 2.67 -7.61
C LYS A 9 -1.35 3.95 -8.46
N PRO A 10 -0.22 4.30 -9.09
CA PRO A 10 -0.12 5.54 -9.86
C PRO A 10 -1.18 5.75 -10.92
N ASP A 11 -1.61 4.69 -11.62
CA ASP A 11 -2.65 4.77 -12.63
C ASP A 11 -4.00 5.18 -12.05
N ALA A 12 -4.37 4.61 -10.90
CA ALA A 12 -5.62 4.94 -10.22
C ALA A 12 -5.59 6.37 -9.65
N VAL A 13 -4.42 6.82 -9.18
CA VAL A 13 -4.25 8.21 -8.72
C VAL A 13 -4.44 9.17 -9.88
N LYS A 14 -3.83 8.90 -11.03
CA LYS A 14 -3.97 9.72 -12.24
C LYS A 14 -5.41 9.76 -12.75
N ALA A 15 -6.14 8.66 -12.60
CA ALA A 15 -7.53 8.55 -13.04
C ALA A 15 -8.52 9.14 -12.03
N HIS A 16 -8.04 9.76 -10.95
CA HIS A 16 -8.86 10.41 -9.93
C HIS A 16 -9.78 9.45 -9.16
N HIS A 17 -9.27 8.25 -8.85
CA HIS A 17 -10.03 7.23 -8.12
C HIS A 17 -9.72 7.15 -6.62
N ILE A 18 -8.92 8.07 -6.08
CA ILE A 18 -8.58 8.04 -4.64
C ILE A 18 -9.85 8.06 -3.79
N GLY A 19 -10.77 8.98 -4.09
CA GLY A 19 -12.02 9.12 -3.33
C GLY A 19 -12.90 7.89 -3.43
N ASP A 20 -13.08 7.33 -4.62
CA ASP A 20 -13.91 6.15 -4.82
C ASP A 20 -13.36 4.93 -4.08
N ILE A 21 -12.04 4.75 -4.13
CA ILE A 21 -11.38 3.61 -3.47
C ILE A 21 -11.47 3.75 -1.96
N THR A 22 -11.18 4.93 -1.42
CA THR A 22 -11.25 5.15 0.03
C THR A 22 -12.67 5.00 0.55
N LYS A 23 -13.66 5.51 -0.21
CA LYS A 23 -15.07 5.35 0.14
C LYS A 23 -15.47 3.88 0.18
N ALA A 24 -15.04 3.09 -0.80
CA ALA A 24 -15.35 1.67 -0.85
C ALA A 24 -14.83 0.93 0.39
N TYR A 25 -13.62 1.25 0.84
CA TYR A 25 -13.07 0.65 2.04
C TYR A 25 -13.82 1.08 3.30
N GLU A 26 -14.16 2.36 3.43
CA GLU A 26 -14.92 2.84 4.58
C GLU A 26 -16.34 2.24 4.60
N ASP A 27 -16.99 2.12 3.45
CA ASP A 27 -18.31 1.50 3.33
C ASP A 27 -18.27 0.01 3.71
N ALA A 28 -17.12 -0.64 3.52
CA ALA A 28 -16.91 -2.03 3.93
C ALA A 28 -16.62 -2.19 5.43
N GLY A 29 -16.60 -1.09 6.18
CA GLY A 29 -16.38 -1.12 7.62
C GLY A 29 -14.92 -1.03 8.04
N LEU A 30 -14.01 -0.71 7.13
CA LEU A 30 -12.60 -0.56 7.46
C LEU A 30 -12.30 0.88 7.87
N GLU A 31 -11.40 1.04 8.84
CA GLU A 31 -10.96 2.35 9.29
C GLU A 31 -9.63 2.72 8.66
N ILE A 32 -9.50 3.96 8.21
CA ILE A 32 -8.23 4.49 7.72
C ILE A 32 -7.43 4.97 8.94
N ARG A 33 -6.28 4.37 9.18
CA ARG A 33 -5.40 4.68 10.31
C ARG A 33 -4.19 5.50 9.92
N ALA A 34 -3.82 5.48 8.64
CA ALA A 34 -2.76 6.29 8.06
C ALA A 34 -3.02 6.43 6.58
N MET A 35 -2.61 7.55 6.01
CA MET A 35 -2.77 7.80 4.58
C MET A 35 -1.82 8.90 4.17
N LYS A 36 -1.08 8.67 3.09
CA LYS A 36 -0.23 9.72 2.51
C LYS A 36 0.00 9.49 1.02
N MET A 37 0.13 10.58 0.30
CA MET A 37 0.59 10.54 -1.08
C MET A 37 2.11 10.58 -1.08
N MET A 38 2.74 9.71 -1.83
CA MET A 38 4.18 9.63 -1.87
C MET A 38 4.68 9.13 -3.21
N GLN A 39 5.95 9.38 -3.47
CA GLN A 39 6.64 8.83 -4.62
C GLN A 39 7.39 7.56 -4.19
N MET A 40 7.05 6.43 -4.78
CA MET A 40 7.83 5.21 -4.56
C MET A 40 9.17 5.38 -5.27
N THR A 41 10.26 5.13 -4.54
CA THR A 41 11.61 5.16 -5.08
C THR A 41 12.06 3.75 -5.43
N ASP A 42 13.11 3.63 -6.22
CA ASP A 42 13.70 2.33 -6.53
C ASP A 42 14.11 1.58 -5.25
N ARG A 43 14.65 2.31 -4.27
CA ARG A 43 15.01 1.74 -2.98
C ARG A 43 13.81 1.12 -2.25
N ILE A 44 12.70 1.86 -2.18
CA ILE A 44 11.47 1.39 -1.54
C ILE A 44 10.89 0.19 -2.29
N ALA A 45 10.89 0.25 -3.62
CA ALA A 45 10.40 -0.83 -4.45
C ALA A 45 11.19 -2.13 -4.21
N ARG A 46 12.50 -2.04 -4.09
CA ARG A 46 13.35 -3.21 -3.80
C ARG A 46 13.07 -3.82 -2.44
N ILE A 47 12.76 -3.01 -1.45
CA ILE A 47 12.42 -3.49 -0.11
C ILE A 47 11.02 -4.10 -0.10
N HIS A 48 10.06 -3.39 -0.68
CA HIS A 48 8.66 -3.83 -0.68
C HIS A 48 8.46 -5.11 -1.50
N TYR A 49 9.10 -5.19 -2.67
CA TYR A 49 9.01 -6.33 -3.57
C TYR A 49 10.21 -7.27 -3.47
N ALA A 50 10.85 -7.37 -2.30
CA ALA A 50 12.06 -8.17 -2.11
C ALA A 50 11.93 -9.61 -2.62
N GLU A 51 10.75 -10.22 -2.45
CA GLU A 51 10.49 -11.59 -2.90
C GLU A 51 10.39 -11.73 -4.41
N HIS A 52 10.27 -10.62 -5.13
CA HIS A 52 10.05 -10.60 -6.57
C HIS A 52 11.25 -10.09 -7.38
N LEU A 53 12.35 -9.70 -6.73
CA LEU A 53 13.49 -9.07 -7.40
C LEU A 53 14.07 -9.90 -8.54
N ALA A 54 14.11 -11.23 -8.37
CA ALA A 54 14.67 -12.14 -9.38
C ALA A 54 13.65 -12.54 -10.46
N LYS A 55 12.41 -12.11 -10.35
CA LYS A 55 11.36 -12.52 -11.30
C LYS A 55 11.39 -11.66 -12.56
N PRO A 56 11.07 -12.24 -13.73
CA PRO A 56 11.14 -11.50 -15.01
C PRO A 56 10.28 -10.23 -15.06
N PHE A 57 9.15 -10.21 -14.34
CA PHE A 57 8.24 -9.08 -14.37
C PHE A 57 8.66 -7.92 -13.47
N TYR A 58 9.70 -8.07 -12.63
CA TYR A 58 10.07 -7.06 -11.64
C TYR A 58 10.41 -5.71 -12.28
N GLY A 59 11.11 -5.72 -13.40
CA GLY A 59 11.48 -4.46 -14.09
C GLY A 59 10.27 -3.65 -14.50
N GLU A 60 9.25 -4.28 -15.06
CA GLU A 60 8.02 -3.61 -15.45
C GLU A 60 7.23 -3.13 -14.24
N LEU A 61 7.15 -3.97 -13.20
CA LEU A 61 6.45 -3.63 -11.96
C LEU A 61 7.10 -2.41 -11.30
N SER A 62 8.41 -2.41 -11.17
CA SER A 62 9.17 -1.31 -10.57
C SER A 62 9.00 -0.04 -11.39
N ALA A 63 9.10 -0.11 -12.70
CA ALA A 63 8.92 1.04 -13.58
C ALA A 63 7.52 1.63 -13.43
N PHE A 64 6.50 0.79 -13.35
CA PHE A 64 5.13 1.23 -13.17
C PHE A 64 4.91 1.90 -11.80
N MET A 65 5.35 1.24 -10.73
CA MET A 65 5.12 1.73 -9.37
C MET A 65 5.91 3.01 -9.04
N THR A 66 7.02 3.26 -9.75
CA THR A 66 7.82 4.47 -9.57
C THR A 66 7.51 5.56 -10.60
N SER A 67 6.57 5.31 -11.51
CA SER A 67 6.28 6.23 -12.63
C SER A 67 5.63 7.53 -12.21
N ALA A 68 4.90 7.54 -11.10
CA ALA A 68 4.19 8.72 -10.60
C ALA A 68 3.82 8.49 -9.13
N PRO A 69 3.35 9.52 -8.42
CA PRO A 69 2.94 9.37 -7.03
C PRO A 69 1.82 8.36 -6.86
N LEU A 70 1.85 7.68 -5.71
CA LEU A 70 0.80 6.76 -5.28
C LEU A 70 0.31 7.18 -3.89
N VAL A 71 -0.77 6.56 -3.43
CA VAL A 71 -1.26 6.77 -2.07
C VAL A 71 -1.07 5.49 -1.27
N ALA A 72 -0.37 5.59 -0.14
CA ALA A 72 -0.21 4.50 0.80
C ALA A 72 -1.18 4.69 1.96
N MET A 73 -1.83 3.60 2.38
CA MET A 73 -2.79 3.64 3.49
C MET A 73 -2.57 2.45 4.42
N VAL A 74 -2.85 2.67 5.70
CA VAL A 74 -3.03 1.59 6.66
C VAL A 74 -4.51 1.52 6.99
N LEU A 75 -5.10 0.37 6.75
CA LEU A 75 -6.51 0.09 7.07
C LEU A 75 -6.59 -0.88 8.24
N ALA A 76 -7.58 -0.69 9.10
CA ALA A 76 -7.83 -1.56 10.25
C ALA A 76 -9.27 -2.03 10.25
N GLY A 77 -9.48 -3.27 10.66
CA GLY A 77 -10.81 -3.86 10.76
C GLY A 77 -10.76 -5.38 10.70
N GLU A 78 -11.92 -6.01 10.83
CA GLU A 78 -12.03 -7.46 10.65
C GLU A 78 -11.70 -7.80 9.20
N ASN A 79 -10.93 -8.86 9.02
CA ASN A 79 -10.51 -9.34 7.70
C ASN A 79 -9.60 -8.39 6.92
N ALA A 80 -9.06 -7.34 7.54
CA ALA A 80 -8.12 -6.45 6.88
C ALA A 80 -6.89 -7.21 6.35
N VAL A 81 -6.46 -8.25 7.06
CA VAL A 81 -5.32 -9.06 6.68
C VAL A 81 -5.49 -9.78 5.33
N HIS A 82 -6.72 -9.92 4.85
CA HIS A 82 -6.97 -10.53 3.54
C HIS A 82 -6.38 -9.73 2.36
N ALA A 83 -6.04 -8.47 2.57
CA ALA A 83 -5.35 -7.66 1.58
C ALA A 83 -3.84 -7.94 1.56
N SER A 84 -3.32 -8.61 2.60
CA SER A 84 -1.93 -9.05 2.72
C SER A 84 -1.92 -10.55 2.94
N ASP A 85 -0.79 -11.21 2.69
CA ASP A 85 -0.68 -12.68 2.80
C ASP A 85 -0.80 -13.19 4.23
N SER A 86 -0.36 -12.38 5.21
CA SER A 86 -0.36 -12.77 6.62
C SER A 86 -0.22 -11.53 7.51
N PRO A 87 -0.52 -11.66 8.83
CA PRO A 87 -0.27 -10.57 9.77
C PRO A 87 1.20 -10.11 9.81
N GLU A 88 2.14 -11.05 9.67
CA GLU A 88 3.56 -10.74 9.66
C GLU A 88 3.95 -9.95 8.41
N SER A 89 3.42 -10.33 7.23
CA SER A 89 3.64 -9.61 5.99
C SER A 89 3.03 -8.21 6.07
N ALA A 90 1.83 -8.07 6.62
CA ALA A 90 1.18 -6.79 6.79
C ALA A 90 2.01 -5.86 7.68
N ALA A 91 2.49 -6.35 8.82
CA ALA A 91 3.32 -5.56 9.73
C ALA A 91 4.62 -5.10 9.06
N ARG A 92 5.30 -5.99 8.34
CA ARG A 92 6.52 -5.65 7.61
C ARG A 92 6.26 -4.58 6.55
N GLU A 93 5.23 -4.74 5.77
CA GLU A 93 4.90 -3.81 4.69
C GLU A 93 4.52 -2.43 5.23
N ILE A 94 3.72 -2.38 6.28
CA ILE A 94 3.33 -1.11 6.91
C ILE A 94 4.56 -0.32 7.34
N HIS A 95 5.55 -0.98 7.97
CA HIS A 95 6.73 -0.30 8.47
C HIS A 95 7.72 0.12 7.39
N ILE A 96 7.56 -0.35 6.15
CA ILE A 96 8.32 0.17 5.01
C ILE A 96 7.85 1.59 4.66
N PHE A 97 6.55 1.85 4.78
CA PHE A 97 5.94 3.10 4.32
C PHE A 97 5.63 4.09 5.44
N PHE A 98 5.39 3.62 6.65
CA PHE A 98 4.96 4.46 7.76
C PHE A 98 5.81 4.24 9.00
N SER A 99 6.07 5.35 9.72
CA SER A 99 6.61 5.28 11.07
C SER A 99 5.45 5.10 12.07
N GLU A 100 5.78 4.70 13.30
CA GLU A 100 4.76 4.51 14.34
C GLU A 100 3.96 5.78 14.63
N THR A 101 4.58 6.95 14.51
CA THR A 101 3.91 8.23 14.76
C THR A 101 2.95 8.63 13.65
N GLU A 102 3.01 7.99 12.50
CA GLU A 102 2.13 8.27 11.38
C GLU A 102 0.88 7.39 11.36
N ILE A 103 0.81 6.41 12.26
CA ILE A 103 -0.31 5.46 12.32
C ILE A 103 -1.17 5.77 13.54
N PHE A 104 -2.42 6.07 13.33
CA PHE A 104 -3.39 6.43 14.36
C PHE A 104 -4.41 5.31 14.62
#